data_a15f1458d035f23b1dee9807c4132a76
#
_entry.id   a15f1458d035f23b1dee9807c4132a76
#
_cell.length_a   1.000
_cell.length_b   1.000
_cell.length_c   1.000
_cell.angle_alpha   90.00
_cell.angle_beta   90.00
_cell.angle_gamma   90.00
#
_symmetry.space_group_name_H-M   'P 1'
#
loop_
_entity.id
_entity.type
_entity.pdbx_description
1 polymer ?
#
loop_
_entity_poly.entity_id
_entity_poly.type
_entity_poly.pdbx_seq_one_letter_code
_entity_poly.pdbx_strand_id
1 'polypeptide(L)'
;MAVVSATLGHHYVVSAGHELAALAAFEVLEGGGNAIDAGVAAMLTLGVVYSDQVSVAGVAPMMIRLGATGEIVTIAGVGGWPRALNVDGYIARYGGEIPLGVQRTVSPAAPDAFVTALSRYCLVYTSDDAV
;
A
#
# COMPACT_ATOMS: atom_id res chain seq x y z
N MET A 1 -17.13 23.34 13.57
CA MET A 1 -16.80 22.53 12.40
C MET A 1 -15.69 23.26 11.66
N ALA A 2 -14.46 22.73 11.67
CA ALA A 2 -13.35 23.38 10.98
C ALA A 2 -13.55 23.15 9.47
N VAL A 3 -13.63 24.23 8.70
CA VAL A 3 -13.62 24.15 7.24
C VAL A 3 -12.17 23.91 6.83
N VAL A 4 -11.83 22.68 6.46
CA VAL A 4 -10.53 22.38 5.86
C VAL A 4 -10.53 22.98 4.46
N SER A 5 -9.63 23.92 4.19
CA SER A 5 -9.40 24.48 2.85
C SER A 5 -9.07 23.36 1.87
N ALA A 6 -9.68 23.35 0.70
CA ALA A 6 -9.30 22.43 -0.36
C ALA A 6 -7.85 22.71 -0.81
N THR A 7 -7.03 21.68 -0.87
CA THR A 7 -5.68 21.78 -1.43
C THR A 7 -5.75 21.46 -2.91
N LEU A 8 -5.22 22.36 -3.74
CA LEU A 8 -5.19 22.23 -5.19
C LEU A 8 -3.72 22.11 -5.64
N GLY A 9 -3.41 21.08 -6.44
CA GLY A 9 -2.13 20.92 -7.08
C GLY A 9 -2.22 21.18 -8.59
N HIS A 10 -1.16 21.72 -9.20
CA HIS A 10 -1.08 21.90 -10.65
C HIS A 10 -0.62 20.63 -11.38
N HIS A 11 0.26 19.85 -10.77
CA HIS A 11 0.83 18.64 -11.38
C HIS A 11 0.44 17.38 -10.61
N TYR A 12 0.42 17.45 -9.28
CA TYR A 12 0.07 16.33 -8.40
C TYR A 12 -0.45 16.84 -7.05
N VAL A 13 -1.08 15.96 -6.31
CA VAL A 13 -1.47 16.16 -4.92
C VAL A 13 -1.10 14.91 -4.13
N VAL A 14 -0.53 15.09 -2.95
CA VAL A 14 -0.23 14.01 -2.01
C VAL A 14 -1.09 14.16 -0.76
N SER A 15 -1.67 13.06 -0.32
CA SER A 15 -2.36 12.95 0.97
C SER A 15 -1.93 11.66 1.66
N ALA A 16 -1.47 11.75 2.89
CA ALA A 16 -1.05 10.61 3.70
C ALA A 16 -1.45 10.80 5.17
N GLY A 17 -1.49 9.70 5.93
CA GLY A 17 -1.86 9.71 7.34
C GLY A 17 -0.85 10.41 8.26
N HIS A 18 0.35 10.72 7.77
CA HIS A 18 1.40 11.42 8.51
C HIS A 18 2.15 12.37 7.58
N GLU A 19 2.54 13.55 8.09
CA GLU A 19 3.22 14.59 7.31
C GLU A 19 4.55 14.14 6.71
N LEU A 20 5.35 13.36 7.45
CA LEU A 20 6.61 12.83 6.93
C LEU A 20 6.40 11.84 5.78
N ALA A 21 5.31 11.10 5.77
CA ALA A 21 4.97 10.22 4.66
C ALA A 21 4.54 11.03 3.42
N ALA A 22 3.78 12.10 3.63
CA ALA A 22 3.43 13.02 2.55
C ALA A 22 4.67 13.71 1.98
N LEU A 23 5.63 14.11 2.85
CA LEU A 23 6.90 14.69 2.43
C LEU A 23 7.74 13.71 1.62
N ALA A 24 7.88 12.45 2.08
CA ALA A 24 8.62 11.42 1.35
C ALA A 24 8.05 11.19 -0.06
N ALA A 25 6.71 11.14 -0.19
CA ALA A 25 6.06 11.05 -1.51
C ALA A 25 6.32 12.29 -2.37
N PHE A 26 6.26 13.46 -1.78
CA PHE A 26 6.53 14.73 -2.46
C PHE A 26 7.97 14.78 -3.01
N GLU A 27 8.96 14.40 -2.20
CA GLU A 27 10.37 14.37 -2.62
C GLU A 27 10.61 13.41 -3.79
N VAL A 28 9.93 12.25 -3.79
CA VAL A 28 9.99 11.30 -4.92
C VAL A 28 9.40 11.90 -6.19
N LEU A 29 8.27 12.61 -6.10
CA LEU A 29 7.65 13.27 -7.25
C LEU A 29 8.52 14.42 -7.78
N GLU A 30 9.12 15.23 -6.90
CA GLU A 30 10.06 16.29 -7.30
C GLU A 30 11.34 15.73 -7.92
N GLY A 31 11.76 14.53 -7.52
CA GLY A 31 12.88 13.78 -8.10
C GLY A 31 12.58 13.13 -9.45
N GLY A 32 11.37 13.27 -9.97
CA GLY A 32 10.94 12.72 -11.26
C GLY A 32 10.31 11.32 -11.19
N GLY A 33 10.08 10.77 -10.02
CA GLY A 33 9.31 9.54 -9.83
C GLY A 33 7.83 9.74 -10.16
N ASN A 34 7.12 8.65 -10.37
CA ASN A 34 5.68 8.68 -10.62
C ASN A 34 4.85 8.51 -9.32
N ALA A 35 3.53 8.49 -9.46
CA ALA A 35 2.62 8.33 -8.33
C ALA A 35 2.77 6.98 -7.61
N ILE A 36 3.24 5.94 -8.31
CA ILE A 36 3.48 4.61 -7.72
C ILE A 36 4.74 4.63 -6.87
N ASP A 37 5.82 5.22 -7.38
CA ASP A 37 7.07 5.42 -6.65
C ASP A 37 6.81 6.20 -5.35
N ALA A 38 6.10 7.31 -5.48
CA ALA A 38 5.72 8.18 -4.37
C ALA A 38 4.81 7.46 -3.35
N GLY A 39 3.83 6.69 -3.84
CA GLY A 39 2.93 5.93 -3.00
C GLY A 39 3.65 4.87 -2.17
N VAL A 40 4.58 4.13 -2.77
CA VAL A 40 5.37 3.12 -2.05
C VAL A 40 6.30 3.79 -1.04
N ALA A 41 6.96 4.91 -1.38
CA ALA A 41 7.78 5.68 -0.45
C ALA A 41 6.97 6.15 0.76
N ALA A 42 5.76 6.69 0.54
CA ALA A 42 4.86 7.09 1.62
C ALA A 42 4.48 5.91 2.52
N MET A 43 4.11 4.75 1.93
CA MET A 43 3.70 3.57 2.69
C MET A 43 4.84 3.00 3.55
N LEU A 44 6.06 2.96 3.02
CA LEU A 44 7.24 2.54 3.77
C LEU A 44 7.54 3.50 4.91
N THR A 45 7.41 4.80 4.67
CA THR A 45 7.58 5.84 5.71
C THR A 45 6.52 5.69 6.80
N LEU A 46 5.24 5.46 6.44
CA LEU A 46 4.16 5.22 7.41
C LEU A 46 4.44 4.00 8.30
N GLY A 47 5.03 2.94 7.77
CA GLY A 47 5.43 1.76 8.55
C GLY A 47 6.43 2.07 9.67
N VAL A 48 7.12 3.22 9.60
CA VAL A 48 8.06 3.70 10.63
C VAL A 48 7.42 4.76 11.53
N VAL A 49 6.84 5.80 10.94
CA VAL A 49 6.37 6.97 11.69
C VAL A 49 4.95 6.83 12.24
N TYR A 50 4.20 5.84 11.76
CA TYR A 50 2.80 5.59 12.13
C TYR A 50 2.56 4.10 12.40
N SER A 51 3.49 3.49 13.12
CA SER A 51 3.60 2.03 13.29
C SER A 51 2.47 1.40 14.12
N ASP A 52 1.67 2.18 14.82
CA ASP A 52 0.46 1.74 15.52
C ASP A 52 -0.74 1.51 14.57
N GLN A 53 -0.70 2.08 13.36
CA GLN A 53 -1.75 1.94 12.34
C GLN A 53 -1.26 1.22 11.08
N VAL A 54 0.01 1.34 10.74
CA VAL A 54 0.59 0.82 9.50
C VAL A 54 1.79 -0.05 9.81
N SER A 55 1.87 -1.21 9.18
CA SER A 55 2.98 -2.14 9.33
C SER A 55 3.39 -2.71 7.98
N VAL A 56 4.69 -2.85 7.79
CA VAL A 56 5.26 -3.59 6.64
C VAL A 56 4.83 -5.06 6.66
N ALA A 57 4.59 -5.63 7.85
CA ALA A 57 4.03 -6.98 8.00
C ALA A 57 2.49 -7.05 7.87
N GLY A 58 1.87 -6.04 7.31
CA GLY A 58 0.43 -5.94 7.12
C GLY A 58 -0.02 -6.26 5.69
N VAL A 59 -1.08 -5.56 5.28
CA VAL A 59 -1.67 -5.64 3.95
C VAL A 59 -1.60 -4.28 3.26
N ALA A 60 -1.51 -4.26 1.94
CA ALA A 60 -1.45 -3.04 1.14
C ALA A 60 -2.26 -3.18 -0.15
N PRO A 61 -3.59 -3.21 -0.08
CA PRO A 61 -4.41 -3.18 -1.28
C PRO A 61 -4.21 -1.84 -2.01
N MET A 62 -3.99 -1.90 -3.32
CA MET A 62 -3.73 -0.73 -4.14
C MET A 62 -4.68 -0.67 -5.32
N MET A 63 -5.06 0.54 -5.70
CA MET A 63 -5.74 0.86 -6.95
C MET A 63 -4.92 1.90 -7.69
N ILE A 64 -4.54 1.60 -8.91
CA ILE A 64 -3.66 2.41 -9.75
C ILE A 64 -4.39 2.73 -11.04
N ARG A 65 -4.48 4.01 -11.40
CA ARG A 65 -4.95 4.44 -12.70
C ARG A 65 -3.74 4.78 -13.57
N LEU A 66 -3.59 4.08 -14.68
CA LEU A 66 -2.51 4.32 -15.64
C LEU A 66 -2.84 5.56 -16.49
N GLY A 67 -1.99 6.59 -16.42
CA GLY A 67 -2.22 7.86 -17.11
C GLY A 67 -2.27 7.72 -18.63
N ALA A 68 -1.41 6.88 -19.21
CA ALA A 68 -1.28 6.71 -20.67
C ALA A 68 -2.51 6.02 -21.30
N THR A 69 -3.09 5.02 -20.64
CA THR A 69 -4.19 4.22 -21.18
C THR A 69 -5.55 4.54 -20.54
N GLY A 70 -5.55 5.15 -19.35
CA GLY A 70 -6.73 5.32 -18.52
C GLY A 70 -7.18 4.04 -17.82
N GLU A 71 -6.49 2.94 -18.00
CA GLU A 71 -6.78 1.65 -17.38
C GLU A 71 -6.66 1.75 -15.85
N ILE A 72 -7.55 1.06 -15.14
CA ILE A 72 -7.48 0.91 -13.68
C ILE A 72 -7.04 -0.52 -13.37
N VAL A 73 -5.92 -0.64 -12.67
CA VAL A 73 -5.39 -1.91 -12.19
C VAL A 73 -5.44 -1.97 -10.67
N THR A 74 -5.58 -3.17 -10.13
CA THR A 74 -5.60 -3.40 -8.69
C THR A 74 -4.54 -4.43 -8.32
N ILE A 75 -3.86 -4.19 -7.19
CA ILE A 75 -3.00 -5.16 -6.53
C ILE A 75 -3.71 -5.52 -5.22
N ALA A 76 -4.04 -6.78 -5.03
CA ALA A 76 -4.80 -7.21 -3.86
C ALA A 76 -4.05 -6.90 -2.55
N GLY A 77 -2.73 -7.14 -2.53
CA GLY A 77 -1.89 -6.79 -1.38
C GLY A 77 -2.35 -7.41 -0.07
N VAL A 78 -3.17 -8.46 -0.14
CA VAL A 78 -3.72 -9.21 1.01
C VAL A 78 -3.20 -10.63 0.92
N GLY A 79 -2.59 -11.11 1.99
CA GLY A 79 -2.06 -12.47 2.05
C GLY A 79 -3.17 -13.52 2.01
N GLY A 80 -2.85 -14.66 1.42
CA GLY A 80 -3.77 -15.80 1.37
C GLY A 80 -3.95 -16.45 2.74
N TRP A 81 -5.00 -17.25 2.86
CA TRP A 81 -5.23 -18.09 4.02
C TRP A 81 -4.13 -19.16 4.14
N PRO A 82 -3.73 -19.55 5.35
CA PRO A 82 -2.80 -20.66 5.54
C PRO A 82 -3.33 -21.94 4.89
N ARG A 83 -2.48 -22.66 4.13
CA ARG A 83 -2.88 -23.90 3.45
C ARG A 83 -3.38 -25.00 4.40
N ALA A 84 -2.96 -24.94 5.66
CA ALA A 84 -3.38 -25.87 6.71
C ALA A 84 -4.73 -25.50 7.34
N LEU A 85 -5.36 -24.41 6.93
CA LEU A 85 -6.65 -24.01 7.49
C LEU A 85 -7.74 -24.97 7.03
N ASN A 86 -8.38 -25.63 8.00
CA ASN A 86 -9.62 -26.34 7.81
C ASN A 86 -10.78 -25.44 8.23
N VAL A 87 -11.53 -24.93 7.25
CA VAL A 87 -12.60 -23.97 7.46
C VAL A 87 -13.73 -24.56 8.31
N ASP A 88 -14.15 -25.80 8.00
CA ASP A 88 -15.24 -26.46 8.74
C ASP A 88 -14.86 -26.74 10.20
N GLY A 89 -13.65 -27.20 10.43
CA GLY A 89 -13.09 -27.38 11.77
C GLY A 89 -12.94 -26.05 12.52
N TYR A 90 -12.61 -24.96 11.81
CA TYR A 90 -12.53 -23.64 12.41
C TYR A 90 -13.93 -23.12 12.82
N ILE A 91 -14.92 -23.26 11.93
CA ILE A 91 -16.31 -22.87 12.22
C ILE A 91 -16.87 -23.69 13.40
N ALA A 92 -16.63 -25.00 13.41
CA ALA A 92 -17.07 -25.89 14.49
C ALA A 92 -16.46 -25.48 15.84
N ARG A 93 -15.19 -25.01 15.84
CA ARG A 93 -14.48 -24.62 17.07
C ARG A 93 -14.86 -23.23 17.58
N TYR A 94 -15.09 -22.27 16.69
CA TYR A 94 -15.23 -20.85 17.03
C TYR A 94 -16.60 -20.26 16.66
N GLY A 95 -17.55 -21.07 16.16
CA GLY A 95 -18.90 -20.61 15.82
C GLY A 95 -18.95 -19.62 14.63
N GLY A 96 -17.89 -19.58 13.81
CA GLY A 96 -17.80 -18.63 12.69
C GLY A 96 -17.24 -17.25 13.07
N GLU A 97 -16.94 -17.02 14.34
CA GLU A 97 -16.27 -15.79 14.79
C GLU A 97 -14.75 -15.94 14.78
N ILE A 98 -14.04 -14.84 14.52
CA ILE A 98 -12.59 -14.81 14.62
C ILE A 98 -12.21 -14.32 16.03
N PRO A 99 -11.69 -15.21 16.91
CA PRO A 99 -11.37 -14.84 18.28
C PRO A 99 -10.22 -13.83 18.33
N LEU A 100 -10.14 -13.07 19.41
CA LEU A 100 -9.01 -12.17 19.66
C LEU A 100 -7.70 -12.93 19.75
N GLY A 101 -6.62 -12.32 19.32
CA GLY A 101 -5.28 -12.87 19.39
C GLY A 101 -4.73 -13.29 18.04
N VAL A 102 -3.86 -14.29 18.00
CA VAL A 102 -3.10 -14.71 16.80
C VAL A 102 -3.98 -15.12 15.62
N GLN A 103 -5.21 -15.58 15.87
CA GLN A 103 -6.15 -15.95 14.81
C GLN A 103 -6.64 -14.75 13.98
N ARG A 104 -6.48 -13.52 14.46
CA ARG A 104 -6.76 -12.28 13.71
C ARG A 104 -5.58 -11.77 12.89
N THR A 105 -4.45 -12.43 12.99
CA THR A 105 -3.26 -12.02 12.22
C THR A 105 -3.47 -12.32 10.74
N VAL A 106 -3.21 -11.34 9.91
CA VAL A 106 -3.22 -11.50 8.45
C VAL A 106 -1.88 -12.08 7.98
N SER A 107 -1.89 -12.77 6.84
CA SER A 107 -0.64 -13.13 6.17
C SER A 107 -0.01 -11.87 5.58
N PRO A 108 1.24 -11.53 5.90
CA PRO A 108 1.90 -10.34 5.38
C PRO A 108 1.98 -10.36 3.86
N ALA A 109 1.44 -9.35 3.19
CA ALA A 109 1.48 -9.22 1.74
C ALA A 109 1.86 -7.81 1.27
N ALA A 110 2.02 -6.86 2.18
CA ALA A 110 2.41 -5.50 1.83
C ALA A 110 3.76 -5.44 1.08
N PRO A 111 4.83 -6.15 1.49
CA PRO A 111 6.10 -6.12 0.76
C PRO A 111 5.97 -6.65 -0.67
N ASP A 112 5.23 -7.73 -0.89
CA ASP A 112 4.98 -8.28 -2.21
C ASP A 112 4.19 -7.32 -3.10
N ALA A 113 3.20 -6.63 -2.52
CA ALA A 113 2.44 -5.59 -3.21
C ALA A 113 3.34 -4.41 -3.63
N PHE A 114 4.25 -3.96 -2.76
CA PHE A 114 5.20 -2.88 -3.07
C PHE A 114 6.15 -3.30 -4.19
N VAL A 115 6.75 -4.48 -4.08
CA VAL A 115 7.64 -5.02 -5.13
C VAL A 115 6.88 -5.18 -6.44
N THR A 116 5.66 -5.70 -6.41
CA THR A 116 4.83 -5.86 -7.60
C THR A 116 4.50 -4.51 -8.24
N ALA A 117 4.12 -3.52 -7.45
CA ALA A 117 3.81 -2.17 -7.94
C ALA A 117 5.04 -1.53 -8.61
N LEU A 118 6.18 -1.55 -7.93
CA LEU A 118 7.42 -1.00 -8.44
C LEU A 118 7.91 -1.74 -9.69
N SER A 119 7.95 -3.07 -9.68
CA SER A 119 8.45 -3.85 -10.83
C SER A 119 7.63 -3.68 -12.10
N ARG A 120 6.36 -3.30 -11.99
CA ARG A 120 5.46 -3.18 -13.15
C ARG A 120 5.24 -1.74 -13.61
N TYR A 121 5.33 -0.76 -12.70
CA TYR A 121 4.82 0.58 -12.96
C TYR A 121 5.76 1.71 -12.51
N CYS A 122 6.92 1.39 -11.92
CA CYS A 122 7.92 2.38 -11.51
C CYS A 122 8.56 3.06 -12.72
N LEU A 123 8.77 4.37 -12.67
CA LEU A 123 9.57 5.08 -13.67
C LEU A 123 11.05 5.11 -13.30
N VAL A 124 11.38 5.17 -12.01
CA VAL A 124 12.77 5.27 -11.56
C VAL A 124 13.59 4.02 -11.90
N TYR A 125 12.92 2.86 -12.03
CA TYR A 125 13.57 1.56 -12.32
C TYR A 125 13.53 1.17 -13.81
N THR A 126 12.74 1.88 -14.63
CA THR A 126 12.58 1.57 -16.07
C THR A 126 13.35 2.51 -16.98
N SER A 127 14.06 3.52 -16.44
CA SER A 127 14.94 4.38 -17.21
C SER A 127 16.34 3.76 -17.35
N ASP A 128 16.59 3.19 -18.50
CA ASP A 128 17.90 2.96 -19.15
C ASP A 128 19.00 2.10 -18.50
N ASP A 129 18.78 1.45 -17.35
CA ASP A 129 19.79 0.55 -16.76
C ASP A 129 19.59 -0.94 -17.08
N ALA A 130 18.76 -1.27 -18.07
CA ALA A 130 18.62 -2.61 -18.63
C ALA A 130 19.41 -2.73 -19.95
N VAL A 131 20.73 -2.56 -19.89
CA VAL A 131 21.66 -2.98 -20.95
C VAL A 131 22.59 -4.05 -20.44
#